data_4c0143d8c01a6252817696de06fa7132
#
_entry.id   4c0143d8c01a6252817696de06fa7132
#
_cell.length_a   1.000
_cell.length_b   1.000
_cell.length_c   1.000
_cell.angle_alpha   90.00
_cell.angle_beta   90.00
_cell.angle_gamma   90.00
#
_symmetry.space_group_name_H-M   'P 1'
#
loop_
_entity.id
_entity.type
_entity.pdbx_description
1 polymer ?
#
loop_
_entity_poly.entity_id
_entity_poly.type
_entity_poly.pdbx_seq_one_letter_code
_entity_poly.pdbx_strand_id
1 'polypeptide(L)'
;MGFYPLVFNKSQNITLFQGKAQTQDWWDGQHFDKIFLDAPCSATGVIRRHPDIKLLRKPKDISALVALQKDILNNLWTMLKPGGTLLYATCSILKNENENQIAQFLQNHSDAIEEKIMLDWGLEITHGRQQTPCYEFDGFYYAILKKLV
;
A
#
# COMPACT_ATOMS: atom_id res chain seq x y z
N MET A 1 19.41 -8.75 -3.63
CA MET A 1 17.98 -9.09 -3.84
C MET A 1 17.71 -8.94 -5.33
N GLY A 2 17.51 -10.07 -6.04
CA GLY A 2 17.40 -10.07 -7.49
C GLY A 2 16.05 -9.53 -7.93
N PHE A 3 16.07 -8.54 -8.79
CA PHE A 3 14.92 -8.09 -9.53
C PHE A 3 14.56 -9.18 -10.55
N TYR A 4 13.40 -9.77 -10.45
CA TYR A 4 12.83 -10.54 -11.55
C TYR A 4 12.27 -9.54 -12.58
N PRO A 5 12.76 -9.54 -13.81
CA PRO A 5 12.14 -8.74 -14.85
C PRO A 5 10.73 -9.28 -15.11
N LEU A 6 9.72 -8.47 -14.81
CA LEU A 6 8.36 -8.77 -15.26
C LEU A 6 8.37 -8.73 -16.79
N VAL A 7 8.18 -9.88 -17.41
CA VAL A 7 8.03 -9.99 -18.87
C VAL A 7 6.61 -9.57 -19.21
N PHE A 8 6.42 -8.31 -19.63
CA PHE A 8 5.15 -7.84 -20.16
C PHE A 8 5.08 -8.11 -21.66
N ASN A 9 3.93 -8.58 -22.12
CA ASN A 9 3.66 -8.79 -23.53
C ASN A 9 3.55 -7.40 -24.19
N LYS A 10 4.21 -7.19 -25.34
CA LYS A 10 4.34 -5.90 -26.07
C LYS A 10 3.02 -5.24 -26.52
N SER A 11 1.88 -5.87 -26.26
CA SER A 11 0.55 -5.35 -26.65
C SER A 11 -0.12 -4.45 -25.62
N GLN A 12 0.53 -4.16 -24.48
CA GLN A 12 -0.04 -3.30 -23.46
C GLN A 12 0.76 -2.00 -23.35
N ASN A 13 0.07 -0.87 -23.22
CA ASN A 13 0.65 0.45 -22.96
C ASN A 13 1.22 0.52 -21.52
N ILE A 14 2.32 -0.20 -21.28
CA ILE A 14 2.99 -0.25 -19.97
C ILE A 14 4.35 0.40 -20.12
N THR A 15 4.61 1.39 -19.28
CA THR A 15 5.92 2.01 -19.14
C THR A 15 6.48 1.65 -17.76
N LEU A 16 7.73 1.15 -17.72
CA LEU A 16 8.42 0.81 -16.49
C LEU A 16 9.39 1.92 -16.12
N PHE A 17 9.29 2.40 -14.90
CA PHE A 17 10.23 3.34 -14.30
C PHE A 17 10.94 2.69 -13.11
N GLN A 18 12.24 2.85 -13.04
CA GLN A 18 13.02 2.47 -11.87
C GLN A 18 13.25 3.71 -11.01
N GLY A 19 12.81 3.67 -9.75
CA GLY A 19 12.96 4.79 -8.83
C GLY A 19 12.56 4.42 -7.41
N LYS A 20 12.73 5.35 -6.50
CA LYS A 20 12.26 5.22 -5.12
C LYS A 20 10.89 5.88 -5.00
N ALA A 21 9.87 5.15 -4.56
CA ALA A 21 8.51 5.66 -4.50
C ALA A 21 8.32 6.86 -3.54
N GLN A 22 9.25 7.06 -2.59
CA GLN A 22 9.28 8.23 -1.70
C GLN A 22 9.93 9.47 -2.31
N THR A 23 10.45 9.39 -3.55
CA THR A 23 11.04 10.52 -4.29
C THR A 23 10.31 10.74 -5.60
N GLN A 24 10.61 11.85 -6.30
CA GLN A 24 9.94 12.25 -7.55
C GLN A 24 10.89 12.24 -8.75
N ASP A 25 12.12 11.81 -8.59
CA ASP A 25 13.17 11.81 -9.62
C ASP A 25 12.89 10.91 -10.83
N TRP A 26 11.99 9.95 -10.68
CA TRP A 26 11.52 9.03 -11.71
C TRP A 26 10.22 9.51 -12.42
N TRP A 27 9.55 10.54 -11.88
CA TRP A 27 8.25 10.99 -12.35
C TRP A 27 8.39 12.10 -13.40
N ASP A 28 7.62 12.02 -14.47
CA ASP A 28 7.63 12.99 -15.58
C ASP A 28 6.77 14.26 -15.32
N GLY A 29 6.14 14.37 -14.16
CA GLY A 29 5.29 15.49 -13.77
C GLY A 29 3.81 15.32 -14.16
N GLN A 30 3.43 14.26 -14.88
CA GLN A 30 2.04 14.02 -15.23
C GLN A 30 1.30 13.32 -14.08
N HIS A 31 0.24 13.96 -13.59
CA HIS A 31 -0.56 13.40 -12.50
C HIS A 31 -1.39 12.21 -12.96
N PHE A 32 -1.52 11.25 -12.04
CA PHE A 32 -2.24 10.00 -12.26
C PHE A 32 -3.72 10.12 -11.90
N ASP A 33 -4.59 9.46 -12.65
CA ASP A 33 -6.01 9.32 -12.32
C ASP A 33 -6.21 8.29 -11.21
N LYS A 34 -5.39 7.23 -11.21
CA LYS A 34 -5.42 6.14 -10.22
C LYS A 34 -4.02 5.70 -9.88
N ILE A 35 -3.79 5.42 -8.59
CA ILE A 35 -2.53 4.87 -8.08
C ILE A 35 -2.84 3.59 -7.30
N PHE A 36 -2.08 2.53 -7.56
CA PHE A 36 -2.03 1.35 -6.72
C PHE A 36 -0.68 1.32 -6.00
N LEU A 37 -0.71 1.42 -4.68
CA LEU A 37 0.46 1.30 -3.82
C LEU A 37 0.45 -0.06 -3.13
N ASP A 38 1.26 -0.99 -3.63
CA ASP A 38 1.64 -2.20 -2.90
C ASP A 38 2.82 -1.82 -1.99
N ALA A 39 2.49 -1.45 -0.74
CA ALA A 39 3.44 -0.80 0.16
C ALA A 39 4.46 -1.81 0.72
N PRO A 40 5.76 -1.44 0.80
CA PRO A 40 6.74 -2.25 1.49
C PRO A 40 6.32 -2.43 2.95
N CYS A 41 6.20 -3.68 3.41
CA CYS A 41 5.67 -3.98 4.73
C CYS A 41 6.41 -5.13 5.42
N SER A 42 6.01 -5.45 6.65
CA SER A 42 6.59 -6.55 7.44
C SER A 42 6.35 -7.93 6.83
N ALA A 43 5.37 -8.06 5.95
CA ALA A 43 4.91 -9.31 5.33
C ALA A 43 4.38 -10.34 6.36
N THR A 44 3.88 -9.88 7.50
CA THR A 44 3.37 -10.75 8.57
C THR A 44 2.12 -11.54 8.18
N GLY A 45 1.40 -11.12 7.16
CA GLY A 45 0.24 -11.83 6.62
C GLY A 45 0.58 -13.08 5.81
N VAL A 46 1.84 -13.21 5.32
CA VAL A 46 2.29 -14.33 4.48
C VAL A 46 3.26 -15.29 5.21
N ILE A 47 3.32 -15.22 6.54
CA ILE A 47 4.20 -16.06 7.38
C ILE A 47 3.98 -17.56 7.11
N ARG A 48 2.79 -17.97 6.75
CA ARG A 48 2.50 -19.36 6.40
C ARG A 48 3.39 -19.87 5.27
N ARG A 49 3.64 -19.03 4.26
CA ARG A 49 4.52 -19.35 3.12
C ARG A 49 5.98 -18.99 3.38
N HIS A 50 6.22 -18.04 4.28
CA HIS A 50 7.53 -17.48 4.60
C HIS A 50 7.74 -17.48 6.13
N PRO A 51 7.93 -18.65 6.77
CA PRO A 51 8.02 -18.76 8.23
C PRO A 51 9.24 -18.09 8.83
N ASP A 52 10.28 -17.83 8.04
CA ASP A 52 11.47 -17.07 8.41
C ASP A 52 11.17 -15.62 8.84
N ILE A 53 10.07 -15.05 8.38
CA ILE A 53 9.62 -13.70 8.76
C ILE A 53 9.51 -13.57 10.28
N LYS A 54 9.02 -14.59 10.98
CA LYS A 54 8.90 -14.60 12.45
C LYS A 54 10.24 -14.43 13.16
N LEU A 55 11.31 -14.93 12.58
CA LEU A 55 12.65 -14.90 13.15
C LEU A 55 13.41 -13.63 12.75
N LEU A 56 13.17 -13.13 11.54
CA LEU A 56 13.91 -12.03 10.94
C LEU A 56 13.37 -10.65 11.35
N ARG A 57 12.04 -10.51 11.53
CA ARG A 57 11.43 -9.21 11.85
C ARG A 57 11.62 -8.83 13.31
N LYS A 58 12.10 -7.60 13.52
CA LYS A 58 12.29 -6.99 14.84
C LYS A 58 11.38 -5.75 14.99
N PRO A 59 11.02 -5.33 16.21
CA PRO A 59 10.18 -4.16 16.43
C PRO A 59 10.69 -2.88 15.71
N LYS A 60 12.00 -2.67 15.69
CA LYS A 60 12.63 -1.54 14.99
C LYS A 60 12.41 -1.54 13.49
N ASP A 61 12.29 -2.74 12.88
CA ASP A 61 12.06 -2.87 11.44
C ASP A 61 10.62 -2.45 11.11
N ILE A 62 9.67 -2.78 11.99
CA ILE A 62 8.27 -2.35 11.84
C ILE A 62 8.16 -0.82 11.88
N SER A 63 8.81 -0.17 12.86
CA SER A 63 8.79 1.29 12.95
C SER A 63 9.41 1.97 11.72
N ALA A 64 10.50 1.41 11.19
CA ALA A 64 11.12 1.91 9.97
C ALA A 64 10.21 1.73 8.74
N LEU A 65 9.52 0.59 8.63
CA LEU A 65 8.56 0.33 7.55
C LEU A 65 7.35 1.27 7.63
N VAL A 66 6.81 1.50 8.81
CA VAL A 66 5.69 2.45 9.02
C VAL A 66 6.09 3.85 8.58
N ALA A 67 7.30 4.31 8.93
CA ALA A 67 7.80 5.61 8.48
C ALA A 67 7.96 5.66 6.95
N LEU A 68 8.55 4.64 6.35
CA LEU A 68 8.71 4.54 4.90
C LEU A 68 7.36 4.52 4.16
N GLN A 69 6.38 3.76 4.66
CA GLN A 69 5.03 3.71 4.10
C GLN A 69 4.37 5.09 4.11
N LYS A 70 4.51 5.82 5.24
CA LYS A 70 4.01 7.18 5.37
C LYS A 70 4.63 8.11 4.32
N ASP A 71 5.96 8.06 4.16
CA ASP A 71 6.68 8.91 3.19
C ASP A 71 6.25 8.60 1.76
N ILE A 72 6.12 7.31 1.41
CA ILE A 72 5.66 6.89 0.08
C ILE A 72 4.22 7.35 -0.16
N LEU A 73 3.31 7.12 0.79
CA LEU A 73 1.90 7.48 0.65
C LEU A 73 1.73 8.99 0.46
N ASN A 74 2.44 9.80 1.26
CA ASN A 74 2.44 11.26 1.13
C ASN A 74 2.98 11.72 -0.22
N ASN A 75 4.08 11.13 -0.68
CA ASN A 75 4.66 11.48 -1.98
C ASN A 75 3.72 11.14 -3.13
N LEU A 76 3.17 9.92 -3.16
CA LEU A 76 2.25 9.50 -4.21
C LEU A 76 0.94 10.30 -4.21
N TRP A 77 0.50 10.79 -3.04
CA TRP A 77 -0.67 11.65 -2.94
C TRP A 77 -0.50 12.97 -3.71
N THR A 78 0.71 13.53 -3.73
CA THR A 78 0.99 14.73 -4.51
C THR A 78 0.89 14.49 -6.03
N MET A 79 1.14 13.25 -6.47
CA MET A 79 1.09 12.86 -7.87
C MET A 79 -0.32 12.48 -8.36
N LEU A 80 -1.29 12.37 -7.44
CA LEU A 80 -2.68 12.02 -7.76
C LEU A 80 -3.45 13.27 -8.17
N LYS A 81 -4.24 13.18 -9.24
CA LYS A 81 -5.14 14.26 -9.67
C LYS A 81 -6.21 14.54 -8.62
N PRO A 82 -6.73 15.78 -8.51
CA PRO A 82 -8.04 16.03 -7.87
C PRO A 82 -9.10 15.10 -8.47
N GLY A 83 -9.94 14.50 -7.64
CA GLY A 83 -10.90 13.46 -8.05
C GLY A 83 -10.31 12.07 -8.29
N GLY A 84 -8.99 11.92 -8.20
CA GLY A 84 -8.29 10.64 -8.37
C GLY A 84 -8.46 9.68 -7.20
N THR A 85 -8.08 8.43 -7.40
CA THR A 85 -8.22 7.34 -6.40
C THR A 85 -6.88 6.66 -6.17
N LEU A 86 -6.52 6.44 -4.90
CA LEU A 86 -5.36 5.66 -4.49
C LEU A 86 -5.83 4.41 -3.74
N LEU A 87 -5.40 3.24 -4.20
CA LEU A 87 -5.56 1.97 -3.48
C LEU A 87 -4.25 1.69 -2.73
N TYR A 88 -4.32 1.65 -1.40
CA TYR A 88 -3.23 1.25 -0.53
C TYR A 88 -3.38 -0.23 -0.17
N ALA A 89 -2.31 -1.01 -0.31
CA ALA A 89 -2.30 -2.43 0.02
C ALA A 89 -1.02 -2.82 0.79
N THR A 90 -1.14 -3.79 1.69
CA THR A 90 -0.02 -4.48 2.35
C THR A 90 -0.32 -5.97 2.48
N CYS A 91 0.71 -6.80 2.55
CA CYS A 91 0.60 -8.17 3.02
C CYS A 91 0.94 -8.28 4.53
N SER A 92 0.49 -7.33 5.32
CA SER A 92 0.66 -7.26 6.78
C SER A 92 -0.66 -7.43 7.51
N ILE A 93 -0.60 -7.96 8.74
CA ILE A 93 -1.72 -7.99 9.67
C ILE A 93 -1.54 -7.01 10.82
N LEU A 94 -0.49 -6.19 10.78
CA LEU A 94 -0.18 -5.25 11.86
C LEU A 94 -0.95 -3.94 11.68
N LYS A 95 -1.69 -3.54 12.70
CA LYS A 95 -2.49 -2.31 12.70
C LYS A 95 -1.67 -1.06 12.37
N ASN A 96 -0.41 -1.00 12.84
CA ASN A 96 0.46 0.14 12.62
C ASN A 96 0.81 0.36 11.13
N GLU A 97 0.86 -0.71 10.35
CA GLU A 97 1.12 -0.67 8.91
C GLU A 97 -0.17 -0.50 8.09
N ASN A 98 -1.34 -0.72 8.69
CA ASN A 98 -2.65 -0.80 8.07
C ASN A 98 -3.58 0.35 8.53
N GLU A 99 -4.58 0.04 9.36
CA GLU A 99 -5.63 1.02 9.74
C GLU A 99 -5.07 2.28 10.42
N ASN A 100 -4.01 2.16 11.27
CA ASN A 100 -3.41 3.32 11.92
C ASN A 100 -2.69 4.22 10.92
N GLN A 101 -2.07 3.64 9.89
CA GLN A 101 -1.43 4.39 8.82
C GLN A 101 -2.45 5.24 8.05
N ILE A 102 -3.58 4.63 7.70
CA ILE A 102 -4.66 5.32 6.98
C ILE A 102 -5.33 6.37 7.87
N ALA A 103 -5.59 6.06 9.15
CA ALA A 103 -6.14 7.03 10.10
C ALA A 103 -5.28 8.29 10.21
N GLN A 104 -3.95 8.11 10.37
CA GLN A 104 -3.02 9.24 10.41
C GLN A 104 -2.97 10.02 9.10
N PHE A 105 -3.03 9.31 7.97
CA PHE A 105 -3.05 9.95 6.66
C PHE A 105 -4.28 10.84 6.51
N LEU A 106 -5.48 10.34 6.80
CA LEU A 106 -6.74 11.09 6.73
C LEU A 106 -6.76 12.30 7.67
N GLN A 107 -6.16 12.19 8.86
CA GLN A 107 -6.04 13.33 9.79
C GLN A 107 -5.16 14.46 9.25
N ASN A 108 -4.14 14.12 8.44
CA ASN A 108 -3.19 15.09 7.93
C ASN A 108 -3.53 15.64 6.53
N HIS A 109 -4.52 15.05 5.83
CA HIS A 109 -4.92 15.40 4.47
C HIS A 109 -6.41 15.70 4.43
N SER A 110 -6.77 16.97 4.56
CA SER A 110 -8.17 17.42 4.50
C SER A 110 -8.81 17.23 3.12
N ASP A 111 -7.99 17.02 2.09
CA ASP A 111 -8.40 16.70 0.72
C ASP A 111 -8.55 15.20 0.46
N ALA A 112 -8.40 14.37 1.50
CA ALA A 112 -8.53 12.92 1.39
C ALA A 112 -9.80 12.42 2.10
N ILE A 113 -10.53 11.53 1.44
CA ILE A 113 -11.61 10.75 2.05
C ILE A 113 -11.37 9.26 1.80
N GLU A 114 -11.82 8.43 2.72
CA GLU A 114 -11.82 6.99 2.54
C GLU A 114 -13.10 6.55 1.84
N GLU A 115 -12.96 5.72 0.80
CA GLU A 115 -14.08 5.03 0.15
C GLU A 115 -14.19 3.61 0.70
N LYS A 116 -15.36 3.24 1.20
CA LYS A 116 -15.61 1.93 1.79
C LYS A 116 -15.53 0.81 0.75
N ILE A 117 -14.82 -0.26 1.08
CA ILE A 117 -14.76 -1.47 0.26
C ILE A 117 -15.98 -2.34 0.59
N MET A 118 -17.00 -2.28 -0.25
CA MET A 118 -18.28 -2.99 -0.09
C MET A 118 -18.22 -4.38 -0.73
N LEU A 119 -17.40 -5.26 -0.18
CA LEU A 119 -17.20 -6.63 -0.64
C LEU A 119 -17.43 -7.61 0.52
N ASP A 120 -17.73 -8.85 0.23
CA ASP A 120 -18.12 -9.90 1.19
C ASP A 120 -16.95 -10.76 1.71
N TRP A 121 -15.70 -10.34 1.48
CA TRP A 121 -14.51 -11.01 1.99
C TRP A 121 -13.82 -10.22 3.12
N GLY A 122 -13.08 -10.95 3.97
CA GLY A 122 -12.30 -10.36 5.06
C GLY A 122 -13.13 -9.64 6.12
N LEU A 123 -12.47 -8.86 6.95
CA LEU A 123 -13.07 -8.08 8.03
C LEU A 123 -13.12 -6.60 7.66
N GLU A 124 -14.29 -5.99 7.77
CA GLU A 124 -14.41 -4.54 7.81
C GLU A 124 -13.87 -4.05 9.17
N ILE A 125 -12.95 -3.10 9.13
CA ILE A 125 -12.35 -2.48 10.32
C ILE A 125 -12.56 -0.97 10.24
N THR A 126 -12.04 -0.21 11.19
CA THR A 126 -12.27 1.25 11.26
C THR A 126 -11.87 1.95 9.97
N HIS A 127 -10.70 1.61 9.45
CA HIS A 127 -10.19 2.10 8.17
C HIS A 127 -9.72 0.92 7.32
N GLY A 128 -10.25 0.84 6.10
CA GLY A 128 -9.92 -0.24 5.16
C GLY A 128 -10.60 -1.57 5.46
N ARG A 129 -10.03 -2.62 4.87
CA ARG A 129 -10.51 -3.99 4.99
C ARG A 129 -9.34 -4.95 5.17
N GLN A 130 -9.43 -5.85 6.16
CA GLN A 130 -8.37 -6.78 6.50
C GLN A 130 -8.78 -8.21 6.14
N GLN A 131 -8.03 -8.85 5.24
CA GLN A 131 -8.06 -10.30 5.11
C GLN A 131 -7.14 -10.90 6.16
N THR A 132 -7.69 -11.69 7.07
CA THR A 132 -6.90 -12.45 8.05
C THR A 132 -6.36 -13.72 7.42
N PRO A 133 -5.11 -14.13 7.74
CA PRO A 133 -4.57 -15.36 7.21
C PRO A 133 -5.35 -16.56 7.78
N CYS A 134 -5.63 -17.52 6.91
CA CYS A 134 -6.25 -18.80 7.26
C CYS A 134 -5.63 -19.93 6.42
N TYR A 135 -6.22 -21.14 6.46
CA TYR A 135 -5.70 -22.25 5.68
C TYR A 135 -5.71 -21.98 4.16
N GLU A 136 -6.73 -21.28 3.67
CA GLU A 136 -6.94 -21.03 2.24
C GLU A 136 -6.28 -19.71 1.78
N PHE A 137 -6.22 -18.70 2.63
CA PHE A 137 -5.81 -17.35 2.27
C PHE A 137 -4.67 -16.82 3.14
N ASP A 138 -3.83 -16.00 2.54
CA ASP A 138 -2.86 -15.17 3.26
C ASP A 138 -3.52 -13.91 3.82
N GLY A 139 -2.79 -13.22 4.70
CA GLY A 139 -3.24 -11.96 5.26
C GLY A 139 -2.89 -10.78 4.35
N PHE A 140 -3.91 -9.98 4.01
CA PHE A 140 -3.76 -8.75 3.23
C PHE A 140 -4.64 -7.65 3.81
N TYR A 141 -4.21 -6.42 3.59
CA TYR A 141 -4.96 -5.23 3.94
C TYR A 141 -5.14 -4.33 2.71
N TYR A 142 -6.30 -3.69 2.63
CA TYR A 142 -6.64 -2.76 1.55
C TYR A 142 -7.39 -1.55 2.09
N ALA A 143 -7.07 -0.36 1.57
CA ALA A 143 -7.84 0.86 1.79
C ALA A 143 -7.92 1.68 0.51
N ILE A 144 -9.08 2.23 0.21
CA ILE A 144 -9.31 3.10 -0.94
C ILE A 144 -9.38 4.54 -0.46
N LEU A 145 -8.52 5.39 -0.97
CA LEU A 145 -8.47 6.82 -0.69
C LEU A 145 -8.85 7.59 -1.95
N LYS A 146 -9.76 8.55 -1.81
CA LYS A 146 -10.18 9.44 -2.89
C LYS A 146 -9.76 10.87 -2.59
N LYS A 147 -9.15 11.52 -3.57
CA LYS A 147 -8.76 12.93 -3.48
C LYS A 147 -9.94 13.81 -3.85
N LEU A 148 -10.27 14.74 -2.98
CA LEU A 148 -11.33 15.73 -3.25
C LEU A 148 -10.90 16.68 -4.38
N VAL A 149 -11.89 17.27 -5.03
CA VAL A 149 -11.70 18.25 -6.11
C VAL A 149 -11.49 19.63 -5.52
#